data_a2d122e03f63f6972e072b064556ffb2
#
_entry.id   a2d122e03f63f6972e072b064556ffb2
#
_cell.length_a   1.000
_cell.length_b   1.000
_cell.length_c   1.000
_cell.angle_alpha   90.00
_cell.angle_beta   90.00
_cell.angle_gamma   90.00
#
_symmetry.space_group_name_H-M   'P 1'
#
loop_
_entity.id
_entity.type
_entity.pdbx_description
1 polymer ?
#
loop_
_entity_poly.entity_id
_entity_poly.type
_entity_poly.pdbx_seq_one_letter_code
_entity_poly.pdbx_strand_id
1 'polypeptide(L)'
;MPASKDNARSRSHQRVVPPSFQGVAKRALDLSQINLNDEFQHALDFIERQGQSVFLTGKAGTGKSTFLHYLREKTAKATVVLAPTGVAALNVGGQTIHSFFQFPPTIVDPQSIRRRKNPKLFQKLQTLIIDEVSMVRADVMDAVDTALRIQRDNRSTPFGGVQVVLCGDLFQLPPIVRDGEMKAFFEEQYGGPYFFLAHVFAELRPYFLELTTIYRQRDETFIRVLNKIREHDLDAELFALLNARVQRTGTGLHESSFITLTTTNEAALRKNQACLDQINTKLYSYPASVTGLFDPAAFPTEAVLELKRGAQVMMMKNDPEKRWVNGSLGRVSALTEKKVSVDIAGLSYDVDPETWQNIQYHYNRETNRIEEEVVGTFTQYPLRLAWAITIHKSQGQTFAKVLIDLGRGAFAHGQTYVALSRCTSLEGVVFSRPVTARDILFDQRVYGYTRVFPPAPRRNTRILLPPA
;
A
#
# COMPACT_ATOMS: atom_id res chain seq x y z
N MET A 1 -72.99 -0.71 -23.46
CA MET A 1 -71.79 0.14 -23.53
C MET A 1 -70.66 -0.58 -22.82
N PRO A 2 -69.63 -0.99 -23.50
CA PRO A 2 -68.56 -1.83 -22.96
C PRO A 2 -67.42 -1.05 -22.39
N ALA A 3 -66.83 -1.58 -21.31
CA ALA A 3 -65.64 -1.07 -20.60
C ALA A 3 -64.34 -1.25 -21.41
N SER A 4 -63.53 -0.21 -21.45
CA SER A 4 -62.22 -0.22 -22.07
C SER A 4 -61.18 -0.93 -21.15
N LYS A 5 -60.44 -1.88 -21.74
CA LYS A 5 -59.29 -2.54 -21.14
C LYS A 5 -58.06 -1.70 -21.38
N ASP A 6 -57.48 -1.18 -20.31
CA ASP A 6 -56.14 -0.55 -20.37
C ASP A 6 -55.06 -1.62 -20.45
N ASN A 7 -54.30 -1.54 -21.52
CA ASN A 7 -53.11 -2.34 -21.81
C ASN A 7 -51.88 -1.74 -21.09
N ALA A 8 -51.46 -2.33 -19.97
CA ALA A 8 -50.19 -2.02 -19.35
C ALA A 8 -49.03 -2.66 -20.20
N ARG A 9 -48.36 -1.85 -20.99
CA ARG A 9 -47.15 -2.23 -21.70
C ARG A 9 -46.00 -2.31 -20.69
N SER A 10 -45.50 -3.52 -20.44
CA SER A 10 -44.23 -3.78 -19.75
C SER A 10 -43.07 -3.21 -20.55
N ARG A 11 -42.40 -2.18 -20.02
CA ARG A 11 -41.13 -1.69 -20.55
C ARG A 11 -40.04 -2.68 -20.13
N SER A 12 -39.61 -3.52 -21.06
CA SER A 12 -38.37 -4.29 -20.92
C SER A 12 -37.17 -3.33 -20.86
N HIS A 13 -36.49 -3.27 -19.71
CA HIS A 13 -35.19 -2.62 -19.60
C HIS A 13 -34.18 -3.44 -20.39
N GLN A 14 -33.87 -3.03 -21.61
CA GLN A 14 -32.70 -3.50 -22.33
C GLN A 14 -31.46 -3.09 -21.52
N ARG A 15 -30.75 -4.09 -20.97
CA ARG A 15 -29.39 -3.89 -20.46
C ARG A 15 -28.51 -3.50 -21.64
N VAL A 16 -28.09 -2.25 -21.68
CA VAL A 16 -27.02 -1.78 -22.57
C VAL A 16 -25.74 -2.45 -22.05
N VAL A 17 -25.26 -3.44 -22.80
CA VAL A 17 -23.93 -4.03 -22.59
C VAL A 17 -22.93 -3.00 -23.07
N PRO A 18 -22.01 -2.48 -22.20
CA PRO A 18 -20.98 -1.56 -22.66
C PRO A 18 -20.02 -2.28 -23.62
N PRO A 19 -19.43 -1.55 -24.60
CA PRO A 19 -18.50 -2.14 -25.55
C PRO A 19 -17.32 -2.80 -24.82
N SER A 20 -16.94 -3.99 -25.26
CA SER A 20 -15.80 -4.75 -24.76
C SER A 20 -14.54 -3.89 -24.82
N PHE A 21 -13.95 -3.60 -23.66
CA PHE A 21 -12.66 -2.94 -23.56
C PHE A 21 -11.53 -3.90 -24.01
N GLN A 22 -11.38 -4.05 -25.33
CA GLN A 22 -10.18 -4.66 -25.88
C GLN A 22 -9.11 -3.57 -26.01
N GLY A 23 -8.00 -3.75 -25.30
CA GLY A 23 -6.72 -3.17 -25.65
C GLY A 23 -6.29 -1.87 -24.96
N VAL A 24 -6.23 -1.84 -23.61
CA VAL A 24 -5.20 -1.02 -22.97
C VAL A 24 -4.10 -1.95 -22.48
N ALA A 25 -3.01 -2.02 -23.24
CA ALA A 25 -1.87 -2.86 -22.91
C ALA A 25 -1.38 -2.53 -21.49
N LYS A 26 -1.29 -3.54 -20.61
CA LYS A 26 -0.55 -3.45 -19.35
C LYS A 26 0.85 -2.96 -19.70
N ARG A 27 1.20 -1.73 -19.34
CA ARG A 27 2.59 -1.27 -19.40
C ARG A 27 3.35 -1.96 -18.27
N ALA A 28 4.01 -3.05 -18.62
CA ALA A 28 4.88 -3.79 -17.73
C ALA A 28 6.01 -2.88 -17.23
N LEU A 29 6.37 -3.01 -15.94
CA LEU A 29 7.69 -2.55 -15.49
C LEU A 29 8.73 -3.18 -16.43
N ASP A 30 9.69 -2.37 -16.86
CA ASP A 30 10.82 -2.88 -17.65
C ASP A 30 11.71 -3.77 -16.76
N LEU A 31 11.35 -5.04 -16.68
CA LEU A 31 12.04 -6.03 -15.86
C LEU A 31 13.47 -6.30 -16.31
N SER A 32 13.84 -5.90 -17.54
CA SER A 32 15.23 -6.05 -18.03
C SER A 32 16.23 -5.21 -17.24
N GLN A 33 15.73 -4.19 -16.50
CA GLN A 33 16.54 -3.30 -15.67
C GLN A 33 16.51 -3.66 -14.17
N ILE A 34 15.73 -4.68 -13.76
CA ILE A 34 15.78 -5.18 -12.39
C ILE A 34 17.07 -5.97 -12.23
N ASN A 35 17.98 -5.42 -11.46
CA ASN A 35 19.18 -6.14 -11.05
C ASN A 35 18.76 -7.22 -10.06
N LEU A 36 18.54 -8.44 -10.60
CA LEU A 36 18.17 -9.61 -9.79
C LEU A 36 19.37 -9.98 -8.94
N ASN A 37 19.33 -9.55 -7.69
CA ASN A 37 20.30 -10.03 -6.72
C ASN A 37 19.98 -11.50 -6.34
N ASP A 38 20.97 -12.15 -5.72
CA ASP A 38 20.83 -13.53 -5.27
C ASP A 38 19.66 -13.73 -4.29
N GLU A 39 19.27 -12.69 -3.51
CA GLU A 39 18.15 -12.73 -2.58
C GLU A 39 16.82 -12.87 -3.32
N PHE A 40 16.61 -12.11 -4.39
CA PHE A 40 15.40 -12.18 -5.21
C PHE A 40 15.29 -13.53 -5.93
N GLN A 41 16.40 -14.03 -6.47
CA GLN A 41 16.42 -15.31 -7.14
C GLN A 41 16.11 -16.45 -6.15
N HIS A 42 16.71 -16.41 -4.96
CA HIS A 42 16.43 -17.38 -3.91
C HIS A 42 14.97 -17.34 -3.45
N ALA A 43 14.41 -16.15 -3.24
CA ALA A 43 13.02 -15.99 -2.86
C ALA A 43 12.05 -16.53 -3.93
N LEU A 44 12.34 -16.24 -5.21
CA LEU A 44 11.55 -16.76 -6.33
C LEU A 44 11.61 -18.30 -6.39
N ASP A 45 12.81 -18.85 -6.39
CA ASP A 45 13.01 -20.31 -6.45
C ASP A 45 12.33 -21.03 -5.27
N PHE A 46 12.37 -20.42 -4.08
CA PHE A 46 11.69 -20.96 -2.91
C PHE A 46 10.17 -20.96 -3.09
N ILE A 47 9.59 -19.83 -3.49
CA ILE A 47 8.14 -19.71 -3.70
C ILE A 47 7.65 -20.63 -4.81
N GLU A 48 8.38 -20.73 -5.93
CA GLU A 48 7.96 -21.54 -7.08
C GLU A 48 8.11 -23.04 -6.83
N ARG A 49 9.20 -23.48 -6.21
CA ARG A 49 9.55 -24.91 -6.11
C ARG A 49 9.15 -25.57 -4.82
N GLN A 50 9.22 -24.88 -3.67
CA GLN A 50 8.96 -25.49 -2.37
C GLN A 50 7.47 -25.59 -2.04
N GLY A 51 6.64 -24.69 -2.60
CA GLY A 51 5.20 -24.69 -2.37
C GLY A 51 4.78 -24.31 -0.95
N GLN A 52 5.73 -24.00 -0.05
CA GLN A 52 5.45 -23.56 1.31
C GLN A 52 4.99 -22.11 1.35
N SER A 53 4.14 -21.79 2.31
CA SER A 53 3.78 -20.39 2.60
C SER A 53 4.99 -19.61 3.12
N VAL A 54 5.09 -18.34 2.74
CA VAL A 54 6.26 -17.49 2.99
C VAL A 54 5.84 -16.18 3.62
N PHE A 55 6.59 -15.73 4.62
CA PHE A 55 6.59 -14.34 5.05
C PHE A 55 7.83 -13.65 4.52
N LEU A 56 7.64 -12.85 3.45
CA LEU A 56 8.68 -12.03 2.84
C LEU A 56 8.72 -10.67 3.54
N THR A 57 9.79 -10.39 4.23
CA THR A 57 9.99 -9.14 4.95
C THR A 57 11.29 -8.46 4.53
N GLY A 58 11.58 -7.35 5.15
CA GLY A 58 12.81 -6.57 4.94
C GLY A 58 12.59 -5.11 5.33
N LYS A 59 13.68 -4.41 5.59
CA LYS A 59 13.66 -2.99 5.95
C LYS A 59 13.02 -2.13 4.87
N ALA A 60 12.66 -0.90 5.22
CA ALA A 60 12.19 0.06 4.22
C ALA A 60 13.24 0.25 3.11
N GLY A 61 12.83 0.17 1.84
CA GLY A 61 13.74 0.36 0.69
C GLY A 61 14.49 -0.88 0.22
N THR A 62 14.15 -2.09 0.69
CA THR A 62 14.78 -3.35 0.25
C THR A 62 14.18 -3.95 -1.04
N GLY A 63 13.24 -3.25 -1.70
CA GLY A 63 12.71 -3.69 -2.99
C GLY A 63 11.57 -4.71 -2.91
N LYS A 64 10.88 -4.87 -1.77
CA LYS A 64 9.75 -5.81 -1.61
C LYS A 64 8.70 -5.70 -2.72
N SER A 65 8.20 -4.51 -2.99
CA SER A 65 7.18 -4.29 -4.04
C SER A 65 7.74 -4.58 -5.43
N THR A 66 9.01 -4.26 -5.69
CA THR A 66 9.68 -4.62 -6.95
C THR A 66 9.74 -6.13 -7.12
N PHE A 67 10.09 -6.86 -6.05
CA PHE A 67 10.09 -8.31 -6.05
C PHE A 67 8.70 -8.89 -6.31
N LEU A 68 7.65 -8.34 -5.70
CA LEU A 68 6.27 -8.81 -5.95
C LEU A 68 5.84 -8.62 -7.40
N HIS A 69 6.17 -7.48 -8.02
CA HIS A 69 5.93 -7.28 -9.44
C HIS A 69 6.67 -8.33 -10.29
N TYR A 70 7.93 -8.58 -9.97
CA TYR A 70 8.74 -9.59 -10.64
C TYR A 70 8.15 -11.01 -10.48
N LEU A 71 7.82 -11.40 -9.25
CA LEU A 71 7.19 -12.69 -8.94
C LEU A 71 5.89 -12.86 -9.76
N ARG A 72 5.03 -11.86 -9.79
CA ARG A 72 3.76 -11.89 -10.51
C ARG A 72 3.92 -12.12 -12.01
N GLU A 73 4.97 -11.57 -12.62
CA GLU A 73 5.21 -11.74 -14.05
C GLU A 73 5.91 -13.06 -14.40
N LYS A 74 6.67 -13.62 -13.46
CA LYS A 74 7.45 -14.85 -13.68
C LYS A 74 6.75 -16.11 -13.21
N THR A 75 5.81 -16.01 -12.29
CA THR A 75 5.12 -17.19 -11.76
C THR A 75 4.24 -17.86 -12.81
N ALA A 76 4.34 -19.18 -12.90
CA ALA A 76 3.45 -20.01 -13.70
C ALA A 76 2.17 -20.43 -12.93
N LYS A 77 2.13 -20.15 -11.61
CA LYS A 77 1.03 -20.53 -10.73
C LYS A 77 -0.17 -19.62 -10.93
N ALA A 78 -1.37 -20.19 -10.78
CA ALA A 78 -2.61 -19.42 -10.70
C ALA A 78 -2.59 -18.53 -9.44
N THR A 79 -2.27 -17.27 -9.61
CA THR A 79 -1.92 -16.34 -8.51
C THR A 79 -2.90 -15.18 -8.44
N VAL A 80 -3.25 -14.79 -7.23
CA VAL A 80 -4.03 -13.58 -6.91
C VAL A 80 -3.19 -12.69 -5.99
N VAL A 81 -3.18 -11.38 -6.26
CA VAL A 81 -2.46 -10.38 -5.46
C VAL A 81 -3.48 -9.49 -4.76
N LEU A 82 -3.39 -9.44 -3.43
CA LEU A 82 -4.29 -8.65 -2.59
C LEU A 82 -3.51 -7.67 -1.71
N ALA A 83 -4.21 -6.62 -1.27
CA ALA A 83 -3.66 -5.67 -0.31
C ALA A 83 -4.75 -5.19 0.67
N PRO A 84 -4.39 -4.65 1.86
CA PRO A 84 -5.36 -4.19 2.86
C PRO A 84 -6.10 -2.92 2.46
N THR A 85 -5.50 -2.06 1.62
CA THR A 85 -6.06 -0.76 1.21
C THR A 85 -6.18 -0.64 -0.29
N GLY A 86 -7.12 0.21 -0.77
CA GLY A 86 -7.31 0.47 -2.20
C GLY A 86 -6.05 1.02 -2.87
N VAL A 87 -5.35 1.96 -2.22
CA VAL A 87 -4.11 2.54 -2.75
C VAL A 87 -3.01 1.48 -2.87
N ALA A 88 -2.82 0.63 -1.85
CA ALA A 88 -1.84 -0.45 -1.91
C ALA A 88 -2.20 -1.46 -3.02
N ALA A 89 -3.49 -1.81 -3.16
CA ALA A 89 -3.97 -2.69 -4.21
C ALA A 89 -3.69 -2.14 -5.62
N LEU A 90 -3.94 -0.84 -5.83
CA LEU A 90 -3.61 -0.18 -7.10
C LEU A 90 -2.11 -0.19 -7.40
N ASN A 91 -1.27 0.03 -6.39
CA ASN A 91 0.19 0.04 -6.54
C ASN A 91 0.75 -1.30 -7.01
N VAL A 92 0.21 -2.42 -6.49
CA VAL A 92 0.65 -3.77 -6.89
C VAL A 92 -0.17 -4.33 -8.07
N GLY A 93 -1.13 -3.55 -8.60
CA GLY A 93 -2.04 -3.97 -9.65
C GLY A 93 -2.92 -5.15 -9.22
N GLY A 94 -3.31 -5.21 -7.96
CA GLY A 94 -4.13 -6.25 -7.35
C GLY A 94 -5.51 -5.75 -6.93
N GLN A 95 -6.14 -6.46 -6.00
CA GLN A 95 -7.45 -6.16 -5.45
C GLN A 95 -7.37 -6.02 -3.93
N THR A 96 -8.32 -5.32 -3.29
CA THR A 96 -8.36 -5.32 -1.82
C THR A 96 -8.86 -6.65 -1.27
N ILE A 97 -8.36 -7.07 -0.10
CA ILE A 97 -8.81 -8.28 0.58
C ILE A 97 -10.34 -8.27 0.77
N HIS A 98 -10.88 -7.15 1.26
CA HIS A 98 -12.32 -7.00 1.49
C HIS A 98 -13.14 -7.16 0.20
N SER A 99 -12.70 -6.56 -0.90
CA SER A 99 -13.39 -6.69 -2.19
C SER A 99 -13.32 -8.11 -2.75
N PHE A 100 -12.15 -8.75 -2.71
CA PHE A 100 -11.95 -10.11 -3.24
C PHE A 100 -12.79 -11.14 -2.48
N PHE A 101 -12.76 -11.11 -1.14
CA PHE A 101 -13.53 -12.03 -0.31
C PHE A 101 -14.95 -11.55 -0.02
N GLN A 102 -15.31 -10.31 -0.40
CA GLN A 102 -16.60 -9.65 -0.10
C GLN A 102 -16.85 -9.53 1.41
N PHE A 103 -15.80 -9.23 2.17
CA PHE A 103 -15.92 -8.97 3.59
C PHE A 103 -16.49 -7.58 3.87
N PRO A 104 -17.26 -7.42 4.95
CA PRO A 104 -17.72 -6.10 5.37
C PRO A 104 -16.55 -5.26 5.90
N PRO A 105 -16.67 -3.92 5.91
CA PRO A 105 -15.60 -3.03 6.40
C PRO A 105 -15.52 -2.97 7.95
N THR A 106 -16.33 -3.76 8.65
CA THR A 106 -16.38 -3.91 10.10
C THR A 106 -15.45 -5.05 10.56
N ILE A 107 -15.55 -5.46 11.83
CA ILE A 107 -14.96 -6.72 12.32
C ILE A 107 -15.57 -7.87 11.51
N VAL A 108 -14.72 -8.75 11.03
CA VAL A 108 -15.14 -9.92 10.24
C VAL A 108 -15.27 -11.12 11.16
N ASP A 109 -16.50 -11.64 11.30
CA ASP A 109 -16.73 -12.89 11.99
C ASP A 109 -16.49 -14.10 11.04
N PRO A 110 -15.45 -14.92 11.27
CA PRO A 110 -15.17 -16.10 10.44
C PRO A 110 -16.37 -17.08 10.37
N GLN A 111 -17.21 -17.15 11.40
CA GLN A 111 -18.37 -18.03 11.43
C GLN A 111 -19.51 -17.57 10.50
N SER A 112 -19.50 -16.28 10.11
CA SER A 112 -20.48 -15.73 9.18
C SER A 112 -20.20 -16.12 7.72
N ILE A 113 -19.02 -16.64 7.42
CA ILE A 113 -18.56 -16.94 6.05
C ILE A 113 -19.30 -18.15 5.49
N ARG A 114 -19.83 -18.03 4.27
CA ARG A 114 -20.58 -19.07 3.59
C ARG A 114 -19.92 -19.46 2.26
N ARG A 115 -20.22 -20.67 1.81
CA ARG A 115 -19.79 -21.15 0.49
C ARG A 115 -20.46 -20.34 -0.61
N ARG A 116 -19.69 -19.88 -1.58
CA ARG A 116 -20.20 -19.17 -2.76
C ARG A 116 -20.87 -20.13 -3.74
N LYS A 117 -21.83 -19.62 -4.52
CA LYS A 117 -22.48 -20.40 -5.58
C LYS A 117 -21.48 -20.87 -6.65
N ASN A 118 -20.43 -20.09 -6.91
CA ASN A 118 -19.37 -20.45 -7.85
C ASN A 118 -18.00 -20.38 -7.16
N PRO A 119 -17.50 -21.46 -6.55
CA PRO A 119 -16.21 -21.48 -5.86
C PRO A 119 -15.02 -21.73 -6.77
N LYS A 120 -15.19 -21.88 -8.09
CA LYS A 120 -14.13 -22.31 -9.03
C LYS A 120 -12.88 -21.43 -9.00
N LEU A 121 -13.04 -20.11 -8.84
CA LEU A 121 -11.93 -19.19 -8.67
C LEU A 121 -11.00 -19.64 -7.52
N PHE A 122 -11.58 -19.90 -6.35
CA PHE A 122 -10.83 -20.31 -5.16
C PHE A 122 -10.27 -21.73 -5.30
N GLN A 123 -10.97 -22.64 -5.97
CA GLN A 123 -10.51 -24.00 -6.21
C GLN A 123 -9.30 -24.05 -7.14
N LYS A 124 -9.19 -23.10 -8.08
CA LYS A 124 -8.07 -22.99 -9.03
C LYS A 124 -6.90 -22.16 -8.49
N LEU A 125 -7.12 -21.38 -7.44
CA LEU A 125 -6.09 -20.55 -6.83
C LEU A 125 -4.97 -21.45 -6.24
N GLN A 126 -3.73 -21.19 -6.66
CA GLN A 126 -2.55 -21.91 -6.19
C GLN A 126 -1.73 -21.05 -5.22
N THR A 127 -1.61 -19.75 -5.50
CA THR A 127 -0.84 -18.83 -4.67
C THR A 127 -1.65 -17.57 -4.39
N LEU A 128 -1.75 -17.21 -3.11
CA LEU A 128 -2.31 -15.95 -2.64
C LEU A 128 -1.18 -15.06 -2.14
N ILE A 129 -0.98 -13.91 -2.78
CA ILE A 129 -0.02 -12.90 -2.34
C ILE A 129 -0.78 -11.81 -1.58
N ILE A 130 -0.32 -11.45 -0.38
CA ILE A 130 -0.86 -10.33 0.41
C ILE A 130 0.27 -9.34 0.64
N ASP A 131 0.19 -8.18 -0.03
CA ASP A 131 1.14 -7.08 0.17
C ASP A 131 0.70 -6.18 1.33
N GLU A 132 1.65 -5.42 1.91
CA GLU A 132 1.47 -4.56 3.08
C GLU A 132 0.76 -5.30 4.24
N VAL A 133 1.15 -6.56 4.46
CA VAL A 133 0.51 -7.46 5.43
C VAL A 133 0.54 -6.93 6.87
N SER A 134 1.49 -6.05 7.20
CA SER A 134 1.55 -5.38 8.52
C SER A 134 0.27 -4.61 8.88
N MET A 135 -0.51 -4.18 7.87
CA MET A 135 -1.78 -3.47 8.05
C MET A 135 -3.00 -4.40 8.06
N VAL A 136 -2.82 -5.71 7.91
CA VAL A 136 -3.92 -6.69 7.94
C VAL A 136 -4.24 -7.05 9.38
N ARG A 137 -5.54 -6.99 9.75
CA ARG A 137 -6.01 -7.36 11.07
C ARG A 137 -6.09 -8.89 11.23
N ALA A 138 -6.00 -9.35 12.48
CA ALA A 138 -6.10 -10.78 12.82
C ALA A 138 -7.44 -11.41 12.38
N ASP A 139 -8.57 -10.73 12.62
CA ASP A 139 -9.89 -11.18 12.21
C ASP A 139 -10.01 -11.36 10.70
N VAL A 140 -9.44 -10.43 9.93
CA VAL A 140 -9.42 -10.50 8.46
C VAL A 140 -8.57 -11.68 8.00
N MET A 141 -7.45 -11.95 8.65
CA MET A 141 -6.58 -13.09 8.30
C MET A 141 -7.26 -14.44 8.57
N ASP A 142 -7.92 -14.60 9.72
CA ASP A 142 -8.72 -15.80 10.01
C ASP A 142 -9.93 -15.94 9.08
N ALA A 143 -10.53 -14.82 8.71
CA ALA A 143 -11.60 -14.82 7.72
C ALA A 143 -11.12 -15.27 6.33
N VAL A 144 -9.92 -14.86 5.90
CA VAL A 144 -9.29 -15.33 4.65
C VAL A 144 -9.03 -16.84 4.71
N ASP A 145 -8.47 -17.34 5.81
CA ASP A 145 -8.27 -18.77 6.02
C ASP A 145 -9.59 -19.53 5.94
N THR A 146 -10.58 -19.12 6.71
CA THR A 146 -11.90 -19.77 6.77
C THR A 146 -12.58 -19.76 5.40
N ALA A 147 -12.53 -18.62 4.69
CA ALA A 147 -13.10 -18.52 3.35
C ALA A 147 -12.45 -19.53 2.39
N LEU A 148 -11.13 -19.61 2.37
CA LEU A 148 -10.41 -20.54 1.50
C LEU A 148 -10.67 -22.01 1.86
N ARG A 149 -10.69 -22.37 3.15
CA ARG A 149 -11.06 -23.73 3.61
C ARG A 149 -12.46 -24.13 3.13
N ILE A 150 -13.45 -23.21 3.24
CA ILE A 150 -14.83 -23.47 2.82
C ILE A 150 -14.96 -23.54 1.30
N GLN A 151 -14.37 -22.59 0.55
CA GLN A 151 -14.52 -22.53 -0.90
C GLN A 151 -13.82 -23.69 -1.62
N ARG A 152 -12.75 -24.20 -1.04
CA ARG A 152 -11.94 -25.30 -1.60
C ARG A 152 -12.36 -26.68 -1.10
N ASP A 153 -13.30 -26.73 -0.14
CA ASP A 153 -13.71 -27.98 0.52
C ASP A 153 -12.54 -28.71 1.21
N ASN A 154 -11.60 -27.94 1.72
CA ASN A 154 -10.42 -28.47 2.43
C ASN A 154 -10.31 -27.77 3.79
N ARG A 155 -10.99 -28.34 4.79
CA ARG A 155 -11.09 -27.77 6.14
C ARG A 155 -9.90 -28.07 7.03
N SER A 156 -9.15 -29.09 6.72
CA SER A 156 -8.04 -29.58 7.55
C SER A 156 -6.72 -28.84 7.33
N THR A 157 -6.58 -28.16 6.18
CA THR A 157 -5.32 -27.51 5.82
C THR A 157 -5.47 -25.99 5.89
N PRO A 158 -4.56 -25.25 6.52
CA PRO A 158 -4.54 -23.80 6.52
C PRO A 158 -4.72 -23.23 5.12
N PHE A 159 -5.54 -22.18 5.01
CA PHE A 159 -5.91 -21.52 3.75
C PHE A 159 -6.46 -22.49 2.67
N GLY A 160 -7.05 -23.62 3.09
CA GLY A 160 -7.55 -24.62 2.16
C GLY A 160 -6.47 -25.23 1.26
N GLY A 161 -5.20 -25.21 1.70
CA GLY A 161 -4.05 -25.69 0.94
C GLY A 161 -3.54 -24.73 -0.12
N VAL A 162 -3.95 -23.45 -0.12
CA VAL A 162 -3.36 -22.40 -0.96
C VAL A 162 -2.02 -21.98 -0.37
N GLN A 163 -0.98 -21.89 -1.19
CA GLN A 163 0.28 -21.26 -0.78
C GLN A 163 0.05 -19.77 -0.53
N VAL A 164 0.43 -19.27 0.66
CA VAL A 164 0.29 -17.84 0.99
C VAL A 164 1.65 -17.16 1.04
N VAL A 165 1.80 -16.07 0.29
CA VAL A 165 2.98 -15.21 0.31
C VAL A 165 2.59 -13.90 0.98
N LEU A 166 2.99 -13.74 2.24
CA LEU A 166 2.76 -12.55 3.05
C LEU A 166 3.94 -11.60 2.85
N CYS A 167 3.69 -10.38 2.38
CA CYS A 167 4.75 -9.40 2.14
C CYS A 167 4.54 -8.15 3.00
N GLY A 168 5.56 -7.71 3.71
CA GLY A 168 5.48 -6.50 4.52
C GLY A 168 6.65 -6.31 5.47
N ASP A 169 6.61 -5.20 6.21
CA ASP A 169 7.56 -4.88 7.28
C ASP A 169 6.77 -4.58 8.56
N LEU A 170 6.88 -5.47 9.54
CA LEU A 170 6.13 -5.39 10.81
C LEU A 170 6.48 -4.14 11.65
N PHE A 171 7.62 -3.54 11.39
CA PHE A 171 8.05 -2.30 12.05
C PHE A 171 7.49 -1.04 11.38
N GLN A 172 6.75 -1.20 10.27
CA GLN A 172 5.97 -0.13 9.68
C GLN A 172 4.60 0.00 10.37
N LEU A 173 3.62 0.59 9.67
CA LEU A 173 2.33 0.87 10.27
C LEU A 173 1.53 -0.40 10.61
N PRO A 174 0.93 -0.45 11.80
CA PRO A 174 0.08 -1.55 12.23
C PRO A 174 -1.31 -1.46 11.58
N PRO A 175 -2.17 -2.48 11.79
CA PRO A 175 -3.57 -2.40 11.42
C PRO A 175 -4.28 -1.23 12.07
N ILE A 176 -5.23 -0.62 11.36
CA ILE A 176 -6.03 0.49 11.89
C ILE A 176 -7.13 -0.06 12.79
N VAL A 177 -7.08 0.30 14.08
CA VAL A 177 -8.12 0.04 15.07
C VAL A 177 -8.73 1.39 15.46
N ARG A 178 -10.02 1.60 15.15
CA ARG A 178 -10.64 2.94 15.15
C ARG A 178 -11.07 3.45 16.52
N ASP A 179 -11.55 2.55 17.37
CA ASP A 179 -12.17 2.91 18.64
C ASP A 179 -11.78 1.96 19.79
N GLY A 180 -12.22 2.29 20.99
CA GLY A 180 -11.92 1.52 22.21
C GLY A 180 -12.56 0.14 22.24
N GLU A 181 -13.76 -0.01 21.67
CA GLU A 181 -14.47 -1.28 21.64
C GLU A 181 -13.76 -2.27 20.71
N MET A 182 -13.37 -1.82 19.52
CA MET A 182 -12.60 -2.64 18.58
C MET A 182 -11.24 -3.01 19.18
N LYS A 183 -10.59 -2.08 19.92
CA LYS A 183 -9.32 -2.38 20.59
C LYS A 183 -9.51 -3.44 21.67
N ALA A 184 -10.54 -3.32 22.51
CA ALA A 184 -10.86 -4.31 23.53
C ALA A 184 -11.14 -5.69 22.92
N PHE A 185 -11.90 -5.75 21.83
CA PHE A 185 -12.16 -6.98 21.09
C PHE A 185 -10.86 -7.67 20.65
N PHE A 186 -9.93 -6.93 20.01
CA PHE A 186 -8.68 -7.54 19.56
C PHE A 186 -7.78 -7.98 20.70
N GLU A 187 -7.72 -7.25 21.81
CA GLU A 187 -6.95 -7.67 22.97
C GLU A 187 -7.53 -8.93 23.61
N GLU A 188 -8.85 -9.04 23.69
CA GLU A 188 -9.52 -10.19 24.29
C GLU A 188 -9.46 -11.45 23.41
N GLN A 189 -9.74 -11.31 22.09
CA GLN A 189 -9.88 -12.45 21.18
C GLN A 189 -8.54 -12.91 20.60
N TYR A 190 -7.59 -12.01 20.41
CA TYR A 190 -6.34 -12.25 19.67
C TYR A 190 -5.06 -11.87 20.44
N GLY A 191 -5.19 -11.15 21.56
CA GLY A 191 -4.04 -10.53 22.22
C GLY A 191 -3.46 -9.32 21.44
N GLY A 192 -4.21 -8.81 20.44
CA GLY A 192 -3.86 -7.65 19.63
C GLY A 192 -4.34 -7.73 18.19
N PRO A 193 -4.21 -6.66 17.40
CA PRO A 193 -4.82 -6.58 16.08
C PRO A 193 -3.98 -7.18 14.94
N TYR A 194 -2.76 -7.60 15.18
CA TYR A 194 -1.79 -7.98 14.15
C TYR A 194 -2.16 -9.30 13.45
N PHE A 195 -1.92 -9.39 12.14
CA PHE A 195 -2.21 -10.59 11.36
C PHE A 195 -1.57 -11.88 11.93
N PHE A 196 -0.36 -11.77 12.49
CA PHE A 196 0.37 -12.91 13.04
C PHE A 196 -0.19 -13.41 14.38
N LEU A 197 -1.17 -12.71 14.97
CA LEU A 197 -1.93 -13.15 16.14
C LEU A 197 -3.23 -13.86 15.72
N ALA A 198 -3.53 -13.97 14.43
CA ALA A 198 -4.66 -14.75 13.95
C ALA A 198 -4.49 -16.22 14.32
N HIS A 199 -5.60 -16.89 14.64
CA HIS A 199 -5.58 -18.28 15.11
C HIS A 199 -4.97 -19.25 14.10
N VAL A 200 -5.10 -18.96 12.79
CA VAL A 200 -4.51 -19.78 11.73
C VAL A 200 -2.99 -19.93 11.87
N PHE A 201 -2.29 -18.97 12.50
CA PHE A 201 -0.83 -19.06 12.69
C PHE A 201 -0.40 -20.06 13.78
N ALA A 202 -1.32 -20.62 14.55
CA ALA A 202 -1.03 -21.79 15.37
C ALA A 202 -0.74 -23.04 14.51
N GLU A 203 -1.38 -23.13 13.33
CA GLU A 203 -1.22 -24.23 12.39
C GLU A 203 -0.26 -23.86 11.23
N LEU A 204 -0.33 -22.62 10.72
CA LEU A 204 0.52 -22.13 9.65
C LEU A 204 1.84 -21.60 10.19
N ARG A 205 2.95 -22.20 9.75
CA ARG A 205 4.31 -21.71 10.01
C ARG A 205 4.94 -21.29 8.69
N PRO A 206 4.78 -20.02 8.28
CA PRO A 206 5.35 -19.57 7.02
C PRO A 206 6.87 -19.54 7.11
N TYR A 207 7.53 -19.87 6.00
CA TYR A 207 8.98 -19.69 5.89
C TYR A 207 9.32 -18.21 5.90
N PHE A 208 10.28 -17.81 6.73
CA PHE A 208 10.69 -16.41 6.88
C PHE A 208 11.81 -16.08 5.89
N LEU A 209 11.54 -15.17 4.97
CA LEU A 209 12.51 -14.63 4.02
C LEU A 209 12.71 -13.14 4.27
N GLU A 210 13.92 -12.73 4.60
CA GLU A 210 14.27 -11.32 4.79
C GLU A 210 15.13 -10.81 3.65
N LEU A 211 14.66 -9.75 2.97
CA LEU A 211 15.46 -8.99 2.03
C LEU A 211 16.33 -8.00 2.81
N THR A 212 17.64 -8.10 2.67
CA THR A 212 18.61 -7.33 3.46
C THR A 212 19.23 -6.18 2.69
N THR A 213 19.28 -6.27 1.36
CA THR A 213 19.88 -5.26 0.49
C THR A 213 19.03 -4.01 0.41
N ILE A 214 19.52 -2.87 0.92
CA ILE A 214 18.81 -1.58 0.92
C ILE A 214 19.18 -0.80 -0.34
N TYR A 215 18.16 -0.40 -1.13
CA TYR A 215 18.35 0.37 -2.37
C TYR A 215 18.01 1.85 -2.22
N ARG A 216 17.17 2.21 -1.25
CA ARG A 216 16.65 3.58 -1.08
C ARG A 216 17.63 4.52 -0.42
N GLN A 217 18.27 4.08 0.67
CA GLN A 217 19.20 4.88 1.46
C GLN A 217 20.64 4.42 1.18
N ARG A 218 21.55 5.41 1.02
CA ARG A 218 23.01 5.17 0.85
C ARG A 218 23.83 5.76 2.00
N ASP A 219 23.23 6.61 2.82
CA ASP A 219 23.84 7.26 3.98
C ASP A 219 23.87 6.26 5.15
N GLU A 220 25.07 5.78 5.50
CA GLU A 220 25.27 4.78 6.56
C GLU A 220 24.79 5.31 7.94
N THR A 221 25.00 6.61 8.22
CA THR A 221 24.53 7.22 9.45
C THR A 221 23.00 7.19 9.52
N PHE A 222 22.34 7.50 8.41
CA PHE A 222 20.89 7.45 8.34
C PHE A 222 20.34 6.03 8.46
N ILE A 223 20.99 5.05 7.81
CA ILE A 223 20.65 3.63 7.95
C ILE A 223 20.76 3.19 9.42
N ARG A 224 21.82 3.62 10.12
CA ARG A 224 22.00 3.35 11.57
C ARG A 224 20.87 3.97 12.40
N VAL A 225 20.52 5.23 12.14
CA VAL A 225 19.39 5.92 12.79
C VAL A 225 18.08 5.15 12.58
N LEU A 226 17.78 4.75 11.35
CA LEU A 226 16.58 3.97 11.03
C LEU A 226 16.55 2.62 11.75
N ASN A 227 17.70 1.93 11.84
CA ASN A 227 17.83 0.67 12.57
C ASN A 227 17.61 0.84 14.06
N LYS A 228 18.22 1.86 14.69
CA LYS A 228 18.03 2.15 16.10
C LYS A 228 16.54 2.41 16.44
N ILE A 229 15.84 3.16 15.61
CA ILE A 229 14.40 3.42 15.80
C ILE A 229 13.58 2.14 15.60
N ARG A 230 13.88 1.35 14.57
CA ARG A 230 13.22 0.08 14.28
C ARG A 230 13.36 -0.93 15.42
N GLU A 231 14.54 -1.01 16.01
CA GLU A 231 14.90 -1.95 17.07
C GLU A 231 14.62 -1.40 18.48
N HIS A 232 14.11 -0.16 18.55
CA HIS A 232 13.84 0.58 19.79
C HIS A 232 15.08 0.76 20.68
N ASP A 233 16.25 0.94 20.05
CA ASP A 233 17.51 1.28 20.69
C ASP A 233 17.63 2.81 20.82
N LEU A 234 16.96 3.37 21.85
CA LEU A 234 16.76 4.80 22.05
C LEU A 234 17.82 5.40 22.98
N ASP A 235 18.99 5.68 22.47
CA ASP A 235 20.09 6.30 23.21
C ASP A 235 20.19 7.83 23.01
N ALA A 236 21.04 8.47 23.78
CA ALA A 236 21.28 9.91 23.72
C ALA A 236 21.86 10.37 22.37
N GLU A 237 22.69 9.53 21.70
CA GLU A 237 23.27 9.81 20.39
C GLU A 237 22.15 9.92 19.34
N LEU A 238 21.20 8.99 19.34
CA LEU A 238 20.06 9.01 18.43
C LEU A 238 19.28 10.32 18.55
N PHE A 239 18.92 10.72 19.77
CA PHE A 239 18.17 11.96 19.99
C PHE A 239 18.98 13.20 19.64
N ALA A 240 20.28 13.21 19.87
CA ALA A 240 21.17 14.30 19.45
C ALA A 240 21.16 14.44 17.90
N LEU A 241 21.29 13.34 17.16
CA LEU A 241 21.24 13.34 15.69
C LEU A 241 19.88 13.82 15.15
N LEU A 242 18.76 13.30 15.71
CA LEU A 242 17.42 13.72 15.30
C LEU A 242 17.14 15.19 15.64
N ASN A 243 17.49 15.63 16.83
CA ASN A 243 17.21 16.99 17.30
C ASN A 243 18.13 18.05 16.70
N ALA A 244 19.30 17.66 16.17
CA ALA A 244 20.10 18.53 15.33
C ALA A 244 19.38 18.90 14.00
N ARG A 245 18.32 18.16 13.63
CA ARG A 245 17.51 18.38 12.43
C ARG A 245 16.22 19.15 12.68
N VAL A 246 16.04 19.71 13.87
CA VAL A 246 14.87 20.54 14.19
C VAL A 246 14.97 21.89 13.50
N GLN A 247 13.90 22.31 12.85
CA GLN A 247 13.81 23.62 12.21
C GLN A 247 13.97 24.72 13.26
N ARG A 248 15.02 25.53 13.12
CA ARG A 248 15.21 26.71 13.96
C ARG A 248 14.37 27.86 13.41
N THR A 249 13.60 28.52 14.27
CA THR A 249 12.86 29.76 13.95
C THR A 249 13.83 30.78 13.33
N GLY A 250 13.53 31.29 12.12
CA GLY A 250 14.35 32.32 11.47
C GLY A 250 15.40 31.81 10.47
N THR A 251 15.65 30.51 10.37
CA THR A 251 16.40 29.97 9.23
C THR A 251 15.47 29.91 8.03
N GLY A 252 15.63 30.79 7.07
CA GLY A 252 14.83 30.89 5.83
C GLY A 252 14.96 29.64 4.94
N LEU A 253 14.65 28.48 5.48
CA LEU A 253 14.38 27.29 4.69
C LEU A 253 13.16 27.62 3.84
N HIS A 254 13.38 27.78 2.52
CA HIS A 254 12.27 27.88 1.58
C HIS A 254 11.39 26.65 1.78
N GLU A 255 10.26 26.79 2.48
CA GLU A 255 9.25 25.72 2.71
C GLU A 255 8.83 25.06 1.40
N SER A 256 9.05 25.76 0.28
CA SER A 256 8.72 25.33 -1.08
C SER A 256 9.51 24.11 -1.62
N SER A 257 10.52 23.63 -0.89
CA SER A 257 11.32 22.44 -1.32
C SER A 257 11.07 21.19 -0.49
N PHE A 258 10.24 21.29 0.56
CA PHE A 258 9.91 20.19 1.44
C PHE A 258 8.46 19.74 1.27
N ILE A 259 8.24 18.45 1.44
CA ILE A 259 6.90 17.94 1.71
C ILE A 259 6.75 17.71 3.22
N THR A 260 5.64 18.16 3.80
CA THR A 260 5.37 17.92 5.21
C THR A 260 4.68 16.58 5.39
N LEU A 261 5.25 15.72 6.23
CA LEU A 261 4.64 14.46 6.64
C LEU A 261 3.92 14.67 7.96
N THR A 262 2.59 14.53 7.98
CA THR A 262 1.75 14.75 9.16
C THR A 262 1.16 13.45 9.69
N THR A 263 0.73 13.44 10.94
CA THR A 263 0.12 12.28 11.56
C THR A 263 -1.35 12.09 11.17
N THR A 264 -2.09 13.16 10.80
CA THR A 264 -3.53 13.13 10.51
C THR A 264 -3.88 13.71 9.14
N ASN A 265 -4.98 13.19 8.54
CA ASN A 265 -5.51 13.72 7.29
C ASN A 265 -5.96 15.19 7.41
N GLU A 266 -6.53 15.57 8.56
CA GLU A 266 -6.99 16.92 8.82
C GLU A 266 -5.82 17.93 8.80
N ALA A 267 -4.68 17.59 9.43
CA ALA A 267 -3.50 18.46 9.41
C ALA A 267 -2.95 18.64 8.00
N ALA A 268 -2.88 17.55 7.22
CA ALA A 268 -2.43 17.62 5.82
C ALA A 268 -3.37 18.47 4.95
N LEU A 269 -4.68 18.25 5.06
CA LEU A 269 -5.69 19.00 4.30
C LEU A 269 -5.63 20.49 4.64
N ARG A 270 -5.60 20.83 5.93
CA ARG A 270 -5.52 22.23 6.42
C ARG A 270 -4.29 22.94 5.89
N LYS A 271 -3.12 22.29 5.92
CA LYS A 271 -1.88 22.88 5.38
C LYS A 271 -1.95 23.07 3.87
N ASN A 272 -2.42 22.09 3.13
CA ASN A 272 -2.56 22.19 1.67
C ASN A 272 -3.52 23.31 1.28
N GLN A 273 -4.67 23.42 1.93
CA GLN A 273 -5.65 24.47 1.66
C GLN A 273 -5.09 25.85 1.99
N ALA A 274 -4.49 26.03 3.17
CA ALA A 274 -3.90 27.29 3.57
C ALA A 274 -2.82 27.77 2.60
N CYS A 275 -1.96 26.87 2.12
CA CYS A 275 -0.94 27.20 1.13
C CYS A 275 -1.55 27.51 -0.25
N LEU A 276 -2.59 26.77 -0.67
CA LEU A 276 -3.28 27.04 -1.93
C LEU A 276 -3.97 28.42 -1.91
N ASP A 277 -4.60 28.77 -0.79
CA ASP A 277 -5.31 30.06 -0.63
C ASP A 277 -4.37 31.26 -0.68
N GLN A 278 -3.13 31.11 -0.18
CA GLN A 278 -2.09 32.15 -0.22
C GLN A 278 -1.62 32.46 -1.64
N ILE A 279 -1.86 31.58 -2.62
CA ILE A 279 -1.48 31.84 -4.02
C ILE A 279 -2.52 32.75 -4.67
N ASN A 280 -2.08 33.93 -5.08
CA ASN A 280 -2.95 34.93 -5.72
C ASN A 280 -2.99 34.75 -7.25
N THR A 281 -3.43 33.58 -7.74
CA THR A 281 -3.67 33.30 -9.17
C THR A 281 -5.02 32.61 -9.33
N LYS A 282 -5.52 32.57 -10.57
CA LYS A 282 -6.81 31.94 -10.89
C LYS A 282 -6.81 30.47 -10.47
N LEU A 283 -7.90 30.06 -9.80
CA LEU A 283 -8.17 28.65 -9.47
C LEU A 283 -8.74 27.92 -10.69
N TYR A 284 -8.23 26.74 -10.96
CA TYR A 284 -8.74 25.80 -11.95
C TYR A 284 -9.17 24.52 -11.27
N SER A 285 -10.30 23.98 -11.69
CA SER A 285 -10.88 22.75 -11.16
C SER A 285 -10.98 21.71 -12.27
N TYR A 286 -10.44 20.53 -12.02
CA TYR A 286 -10.40 19.42 -12.97
C TYR A 286 -11.17 18.24 -12.38
N PRO A 287 -12.42 17.98 -12.81
CA PRO A 287 -13.17 16.81 -12.36
C PRO A 287 -12.61 15.53 -12.98
N ALA A 288 -12.54 14.48 -12.16
CA ALA A 288 -12.19 13.15 -12.63
C ALA A 288 -13.32 12.55 -13.46
N SER A 289 -12.97 11.68 -14.42
CA SER A 289 -13.92 10.79 -15.07
C SER A 289 -13.89 9.43 -14.40
N VAL A 290 -15.03 9.00 -13.87
CA VAL A 290 -15.18 7.70 -13.18
C VAL A 290 -16.17 6.85 -13.95
N THR A 291 -15.79 5.60 -14.28
CA THR A 291 -16.66 4.65 -14.96
C THR A 291 -16.71 3.33 -14.20
N GLY A 292 -17.83 2.61 -14.31
CA GLY A 292 -18.01 1.31 -13.67
C GLY A 292 -17.93 1.36 -12.14
N LEU A 293 -17.37 0.31 -11.55
CA LEU A 293 -17.25 0.16 -10.09
C LEU A 293 -15.87 0.67 -9.64
N PHE A 294 -15.81 1.87 -9.08
CA PHE A 294 -14.59 2.40 -8.46
C PHE A 294 -14.96 3.08 -7.14
N ASP A 295 -14.52 2.49 -6.03
CA ASP A 295 -14.81 3.01 -4.69
C ASP A 295 -14.12 4.38 -4.49
N PRO A 296 -14.85 5.45 -4.08
CA PRO A 296 -14.25 6.74 -3.76
C PRO A 296 -13.14 6.68 -2.70
N ALA A 297 -13.20 5.74 -1.75
CA ALA A 297 -12.16 5.54 -0.76
C ALA A 297 -10.83 5.04 -1.36
N ALA A 298 -10.87 4.47 -2.57
CA ALA A 298 -9.70 3.98 -3.32
C ALA A 298 -9.19 4.98 -4.36
N PHE A 299 -9.77 6.18 -4.49
CA PHE A 299 -9.31 7.17 -5.46
C PHE A 299 -7.83 7.53 -5.22
N PRO A 300 -6.99 7.38 -6.24
CA PRO A 300 -5.55 7.65 -6.12
C PRO A 300 -5.24 9.13 -5.93
N THR A 301 -6.13 10.01 -6.39
CA THR A 301 -6.07 11.46 -6.20
C THR A 301 -7.48 12.02 -5.98
N GLU A 302 -7.62 13.34 -5.90
CA GLU A 302 -8.89 14.00 -5.64
C GLU A 302 -9.88 13.84 -6.81
N ALA A 303 -11.17 13.58 -6.50
CA ALA A 303 -12.23 13.50 -7.51
C ALA A 303 -12.40 14.83 -8.27
N VAL A 304 -12.17 15.96 -7.60
CA VAL A 304 -12.05 17.30 -8.19
C VAL A 304 -10.68 17.84 -7.78
N LEU A 305 -9.77 17.90 -8.72
CA LEU A 305 -8.43 18.42 -8.50
C LEU A 305 -8.42 19.93 -8.67
N GLU A 306 -8.19 20.66 -7.59
CA GLU A 306 -8.11 22.12 -7.58
C GLU A 306 -6.66 22.60 -7.60
N LEU A 307 -6.29 23.38 -8.58
CA LEU A 307 -4.92 23.86 -8.79
C LEU A 307 -4.88 25.37 -9.05
N LYS A 308 -3.80 25.99 -8.59
CA LYS A 308 -3.39 27.35 -8.96
C LYS A 308 -1.98 27.31 -9.55
N ARG A 309 -1.65 28.22 -10.46
CA ARG A 309 -0.28 28.39 -10.95
C ARG A 309 0.64 28.71 -9.76
N GLY A 310 1.72 27.96 -9.61
CA GLY A 310 2.65 28.05 -8.47
C GLY A 310 2.36 27.03 -7.36
N ALA A 311 1.26 26.26 -7.44
CA ALA A 311 0.95 25.23 -6.46
C ALA A 311 2.01 24.13 -6.44
N GLN A 312 2.39 23.67 -5.24
CA GLN A 312 3.25 22.52 -5.08
C GLN A 312 2.42 21.24 -5.23
N VAL A 313 2.86 20.36 -6.11
CA VAL A 313 2.18 19.11 -6.43
C VAL A 313 3.14 17.94 -6.36
N MET A 314 2.58 16.75 -6.23
CA MET A 314 3.29 15.48 -6.29
C MET A 314 2.71 14.62 -7.41
N MET A 315 3.61 13.98 -8.16
CA MET A 315 3.24 13.03 -9.19
C MET A 315 2.76 11.72 -8.56
N MET A 316 1.59 11.24 -8.99
CA MET A 316 0.94 10.04 -8.44
C MET A 316 1.16 8.78 -9.26
N LYS A 317 1.98 8.87 -10.32
CA LYS A 317 2.28 7.76 -11.22
C LYS A 317 3.66 7.96 -11.86
N ASN A 318 4.34 6.84 -12.19
CA ASN A 318 5.58 6.91 -12.95
C ASN A 318 5.29 7.37 -14.38
N ASP A 319 6.13 8.23 -14.91
CA ASP A 319 6.05 8.63 -16.31
C ASP A 319 6.58 7.51 -17.23
N PRO A 320 5.87 7.21 -18.32
CA PRO A 320 6.35 6.23 -19.30
C PRO A 320 7.68 6.57 -19.94
N GLU A 321 7.97 7.87 -20.11
CA GLU A 321 9.21 8.39 -20.71
C GLU A 321 10.31 8.62 -19.65
N LYS A 322 10.05 8.22 -18.38
CA LYS A 322 10.99 8.34 -17.25
C LYS A 322 11.37 9.78 -16.89
N ARG A 323 10.53 10.76 -17.25
CA ARG A 323 10.73 12.18 -16.89
C ARG A 323 10.55 12.43 -15.39
N TRP A 324 9.68 11.64 -14.74
CA TRP A 324 9.46 11.64 -13.29
C TRP A 324 9.02 10.26 -12.79
N VAL A 325 9.04 10.08 -11.48
CA VAL A 325 8.56 8.89 -10.79
C VAL A 325 7.42 9.25 -9.82
N ASN A 326 6.65 8.26 -9.40
CA ASN A 326 5.65 8.43 -8.35
C ASN A 326 6.32 8.99 -7.08
N GLY A 327 5.76 10.07 -6.53
CA GLY A 327 6.35 10.80 -5.42
C GLY A 327 7.24 11.99 -5.82
N SER A 328 7.57 12.18 -7.12
CA SER A 328 8.30 13.36 -7.58
C SER A 328 7.51 14.63 -7.27
N LEU A 329 8.17 15.59 -6.62
CA LEU A 329 7.60 16.89 -6.33
C LEU A 329 7.82 17.85 -7.51
N GLY A 330 6.84 18.67 -7.79
CA GLY A 330 6.89 19.69 -8.80
C GLY A 330 6.09 20.92 -8.42
N ARG A 331 6.17 21.96 -9.26
CA ARG A 331 5.41 23.19 -9.13
C ARG A 331 4.62 23.44 -10.40
N VAL A 332 3.34 23.74 -10.26
CA VAL A 332 2.47 24.05 -11.40
C VAL A 332 2.99 25.33 -12.09
N SER A 333 3.42 25.19 -13.34
CA SER A 333 3.98 26.30 -14.16
C SER A 333 2.93 26.98 -15.04
N ALA A 334 1.99 26.20 -15.62
CA ALA A 334 0.91 26.73 -16.42
C ALA A 334 -0.37 25.90 -16.27
N LEU A 335 -1.51 26.57 -16.39
CA LEU A 335 -2.85 25.97 -16.32
C LEU A 335 -3.76 26.57 -17.40
N THR A 336 -4.52 25.72 -18.05
CA THR A 336 -5.70 26.04 -18.83
C THR A 336 -6.84 25.11 -18.45
N GLU A 337 -8.02 25.26 -19.04
CA GLU A 337 -9.14 24.33 -18.77
C GLU A 337 -8.85 22.87 -19.13
N LYS A 338 -7.90 22.60 -20.03
CA LYS A 338 -7.61 21.26 -20.54
C LYS A 338 -6.13 20.87 -20.45
N LYS A 339 -5.28 21.72 -19.90
CA LYS A 339 -3.84 21.48 -19.86
C LYS A 339 -3.24 21.87 -18.52
N VAL A 340 -2.41 21.02 -17.98
CA VAL A 340 -1.61 21.24 -16.78
C VAL A 340 -0.16 21.06 -17.12
N SER A 341 0.68 22.07 -16.82
CA SER A 341 2.15 21.98 -16.94
C SER A 341 2.78 22.07 -15.56
N VAL A 342 3.79 21.25 -15.28
CA VAL A 342 4.48 21.16 -13.99
C VAL A 342 5.98 21.24 -14.20
N ASP A 343 6.63 22.08 -13.41
CA ASP A 343 8.10 22.15 -13.34
C ASP A 343 8.59 21.10 -12.35
N ILE A 344 9.40 20.17 -12.82
CA ILE A 344 10.02 19.11 -12.03
C ILE A 344 11.53 19.18 -12.25
N ALA A 345 12.31 19.29 -11.18
CA ALA A 345 13.77 19.38 -11.23
C ALA A 345 14.30 20.46 -12.20
N GLY A 346 13.56 21.56 -12.37
CA GLY A 346 13.95 22.70 -13.23
C GLY A 346 13.53 22.58 -14.70
N LEU A 347 12.84 21.50 -15.07
CA LEU A 347 12.29 21.31 -16.41
C LEU A 347 10.75 21.33 -16.36
N SER A 348 10.13 22.01 -17.34
CA SER A 348 8.67 22.10 -17.45
C SER A 348 8.14 21.00 -18.34
N TYR A 349 7.14 20.27 -17.84
CA TYR A 349 6.49 19.18 -18.55
C TYR A 349 4.99 19.36 -18.60
N ASP A 350 4.40 19.05 -19.74
CA ASP A 350 2.96 18.89 -19.86
C ASP A 350 2.57 17.54 -19.27
N VAL A 351 1.54 17.56 -18.44
CA VAL A 351 1.02 16.37 -17.76
C VAL A 351 -0.34 16.04 -18.34
N ASP A 352 -0.49 14.81 -18.81
CA ASP A 352 -1.76 14.32 -19.34
C ASP A 352 -2.56 13.58 -18.23
N PRO A 353 -3.91 13.54 -18.34
CA PRO A 353 -4.71 12.68 -17.49
C PRO A 353 -4.33 11.21 -17.66
N GLU A 354 -4.27 10.51 -16.52
CA GLU A 354 -3.95 9.08 -16.46
C GLU A 354 -5.13 8.28 -15.94
N THR A 355 -5.24 7.03 -16.39
CA THR A 355 -6.32 6.14 -15.99
C THR A 355 -5.81 5.07 -15.03
N TRP A 356 -6.48 4.95 -13.88
CA TRP A 356 -6.32 3.83 -12.95
C TRP A 356 -7.48 2.86 -13.16
N GLN A 357 -7.17 1.58 -13.06
CA GLN A 357 -8.13 0.50 -13.26
C GLN A 357 -8.42 -0.20 -11.94
N ASN A 358 -9.70 -0.37 -11.63
CA ASN A 358 -10.14 -1.29 -10.60
C ASN A 358 -10.35 -2.65 -11.24
N ILE A 359 -9.57 -3.64 -10.85
CA ILE A 359 -9.65 -5.00 -11.36
C ILE A 359 -10.40 -5.91 -10.41
N GLN A 360 -11.06 -6.92 -10.96
CA GLN A 360 -11.56 -8.07 -10.23
C GLN A 360 -11.02 -9.36 -10.84
N TYR A 361 -10.69 -10.31 -9.99
CA TYR A 361 -10.31 -11.64 -10.44
C TYR A 361 -11.56 -12.49 -10.69
N HIS A 362 -11.60 -13.17 -11.82
CA HIS A 362 -12.65 -14.12 -12.16
C HIS A 362 -12.05 -15.42 -12.72
N TYR A 363 -12.82 -16.49 -12.68
CA TYR A 363 -12.44 -17.74 -13.32
C TYR A 363 -13.07 -17.80 -14.72
N ASN A 364 -12.21 -17.80 -15.75
CA ASN A 364 -12.64 -17.99 -17.12
C ASN A 364 -12.76 -19.50 -17.40
N ARG A 365 -13.97 -19.95 -17.79
CA ARG A 365 -14.27 -21.35 -18.04
C ARG A 365 -13.67 -21.86 -19.35
N GLU A 366 -13.49 -21.00 -20.34
CA GLU A 366 -12.97 -21.35 -21.65
C GLU A 366 -11.46 -21.57 -21.61
N THR A 367 -10.74 -20.66 -20.96
CA THR A 367 -9.28 -20.75 -20.81
C THR A 367 -8.87 -21.64 -19.62
N ASN A 368 -9.81 -21.99 -18.73
CA ASN A 368 -9.56 -22.70 -17.47
C ASN A 368 -8.54 -21.98 -16.56
N ARG A 369 -8.54 -20.62 -16.58
CA ARG A 369 -7.58 -19.78 -15.87
C ARG A 369 -8.29 -18.76 -14.99
N ILE A 370 -7.53 -18.23 -13.99
CA ILE A 370 -7.88 -17.02 -13.27
C ILE A 370 -7.44 -15.85 -14.15
N GLU A 371 -8.36 -14.96 -14.45
CA GLU A 371 -8.14 -13.78 -15.28
C GLU A 371 -8.55 -12.51 -14.51
N GLU A 372 -8.00 -11.38 -14.93
CA GLU A 372 -8.32 -10.06 -14.41
C GLU A 372 -9.32 -9.37 -15.34
N GLU A 373 -10.39 -8.84 -14.75
CA GLU A 373 -11.39 -8.03 -15.45
C GLU A 373 -11.35 -6.60 -14.90
N VAL A 374 -11.31 -5.61 -15.78
CA VAL A 374 -11.44 -4.21 -15.39
C VAL A 374 -12.92 -3.92 -15.17
N VAL A 375 -13.30 -3.71 -13.90
CA VAL A 375 -14.69 -3.46 -13.50
C VAL A 375 -15.00 -1.96 -13.34
N GLY A 376 -13.98 -1.13 -13.29
CA GLY A 376 -14.13 0.33 -13.20
C GLY A 376 -12.84 1.05 -13.51
N THR A 377 -12.95 2.32 -13.90
CA THR A 377 -11.82 3.19 -14.15
C THR A 377 -11.98 4.54 -13.47
N PHE A 378 -10.86 5.13 -13.08
CA PHE A 378 -10.74 6.50 -12.58
C PHE A 378 -9.71 7.23 -13.42
N THR A 379 -10.12 8.27 -14.14
CA THR A 379 -9.23 9.08 -15.00
C THR A 379 -9.13 10.48 -14.46
N GLN A 380 -7.90 10.91 -14.16
CA GLN A 380 -7.59 12.23 -13.62
C GLN A 380 -6.13 12.59 -13.95
N TYR A 381 -5.76 13.87 -13.87
CA TYR A 381 -4.35 14.25 -13.82
C TYR A 381 -3.65 13.51 -12.66
N PRO A 382 -2.50 12.86 -12.91
CA PRO A 382 -1.78 12.09 -11.88
C PRO A 382 -1.03 13.02 -10.90
N LEU A 383 -1.77 13.94 -10.31
CA LEU A 383 -1.29 14.99 -9.43
C LEU A 383 -2.08 15.05 -8.13
N ARG A 384 -1.41 15.50 -7.08
CA ARG A 384 -2.01 15.84 -5.80
C ARG A 384 -1.31 17.08 -5.23
N LEU A 385 -2.03 17.96 -4.52
CA LEU A 385 -1.41 19.01 -3.72
C LEU A 385 -0.46 18.36 -2.69
N ALA A 386 0.75 18.88 -2.58
CA ALA A 386 1.84 18.24 -1.86
C ALA A 386 2.67 19.17 -0.97
N TRP A 387 2.08 20.18 -0.37
CA TRP A 387 2.72 20.83 0.79
C TRP A 387 2.71 19.94 2.01
N ALA A 388 1.63 19.13 2.17
CA ALA A 388 1.55 18.12 3.22
C ALA A 388 0.80 16.87 2.76
N ILE A 389 1.26 15.71 3.28
CA ILE A 389 0.56 14.43 3.19
C ILE A 389 0.65 13.71 4.54
N THR A 390 -0.21 12.72 4.76
CA THR A 390 -0.07 11.90 5.96
C THR A 390 1.05 10.88 5.82
N ILE A 391 1.64 10.51 6.96
CA ILE A 391 2.65 9.44 7.04
C ILE A 391 2.09 8.13 6.43
N HIS A 392 0.80 7.83 6.67
CA HIS A 392 0.14 6.66 6.05
C HIS A 392 0.14 6.72 4.51
N LYS A 393 -0.26 7.86 3.95
CA LYS A 393 -0.30 8.04 2.49
C LYS A 393 1.08 8.15 1.84
N SER A 394 2.12 8.42 2.63
CA SER A 394 3.51 8.43 2.15
C SER A 394 4.13 7.03 2.06
N GLN A 395 3.43 5.99 2.53
CA GLN A 395 3.91 4.61 2.42
C GLN A 395 4.19 4.24 0.95
N GLY A 396 5.28 3.52 0.70
CA GLY A 396 5.71 3.21 -0.67
C GLY A 396 6.46 4.35 -1.40
N GLN A 397 6.30 5.62 -0.98
CA GLN A 397 6.92 6.78 -1.64
C GLN A 397 8.32 7.09 -1.11
N THR A 398 9.05 7.91 -1.86
CA THR A 398 10.43 8.32 -1.54
C THR A 398 10.61 9.79 -1.87
N PHE A 399 11.19 10.55 -0.93
CA PHE A 399 11.41 11.98 -1.06
C PHE A 399 12.87 12.34 -0.80
N ALA A 400 13.36 13.36 -1.49
CA ALA A 400 14.68 13.91 -1.23
C ALA A 400 14.70 14.73 0.08
N LYS A 401 13.60 15.46 0.36
CA LYS A 401 13.48 16.33 1.53
C LYS A 401 12.09 16.23 2.16
N VAL A 402 12.06 16.05 3.48
CA VAL A 402 10.82 15.96 4.26
C VAL A 402 10.86 16.84 5.50
N LEU A 403 9.76 17.51 5.79
CA LEU A 403 9.49 18.11 7.10
C LEU A 403 8.56 17.17 7.86
N ILE A 404 9.02 16.58 8.95
CA ILE A 404 8.22 15.67 9.77
C ILE A 404 7.54 16.48 10.87
N ASP A 405 6.21 16.54 10.80
CA ASP A 405 5.37 17.18 11.81
C ASP A 405 4.54 16.10 12.53
N LEU A 406 5.03 15.70 13.69
CA LEU A 406 4.36 14.73 14.53
C LEU A 406 3.20 15.34 15.36
N GLY A 407 2.96 16.65 15.25
CA GLY A 407 1.91 17.34 16.00
C GLY A 407 2.03 17.11 17.52
N ARG A 408 0.99 16.49 18.10
CA ARG A 408 0.97 16.15 19.56
C ARG A 408 1.77 14.89 19.91
N GLY A 409 2.31 14.19 18.92
CA GLY A 409 3.07 12.94 19.06
C GLY A 409 2.64 11.89 18.04
N ALA A 410 3.47 10.86 17.87
CA ALA A 410 3.05 9.66 17.18
C ALA A 410 1.95 8.96 18.01
N PHE A 411 0.98 8.33 17.32
CA PHE A 411 -0.11 7.61 17.96
C PHE A 411 -0.16 6.11 17.60
N ALA A 412 0.72 5.68 16.71
CA ALA A 412 0.80 4.30 16.28
C ALA A 412 2.26 3.81 16.26
N HIS A 413 2.44 2.51 16.56
CA HIS A 413 3.72 1.81 16.38
C HIS A 413 4.26 2.06 14.96
N GLY A 414 5.59 2.22 14.84
CA GLY A 414 6.27 2.36 13.56
C GLY A 414 6.04 3.69 12.82
N GLN A 415 5.17 4.58 13.30
CA GLN A 415 4.80 5.81 12.58
C GLN A 415 6.01 6.72 12.33
N THR A 416 6.87 6.92 13.33
CA THR A 416 8.10 7.72 13.21
C THR A 416 9.13 7.04 12.31
N TYR A 417 9.26 5.71 12.40
CA TYR A 417 10.10 4.92 11.49
C TYR A 417 9.65 5.07 10.03
N VAL A 418 8.34 4.96 9.77
CA VAL A 418 7.79 5.15 8.41
C VAL A 418 8.09 6.56 7.92
N ALA A 419 7.84 7.59 8.71
CA ALA A 419 8.08 8.98 8.31
C ALA A 419 9.55 9.22 7.92
N LEU A 420 10.50 8.80 8.74
CA LEU A 420 11.92 8.91 8.47
C LEU A 420 12.33 8.10 7.23
N SER A 421 11.87 6.86 7.13
CA SER A 421 12.21 5.97 6.03
C SER A 421 11.71 6.44 4.66
N ARG A 422 10.90 7.48 4.59
CA ARG A 422 10.50 8.14 3.33
C ARG A 422 11.63 8.94 2.71
N CYS A 423 12.61 9.39 3.50
CA CYS A 423 13.74 10.18 3.01
C CYS A 423 14.90 9.29 2.55
N THR A 424 15.73 9.84 1.66
CA THR A 424 16.90 9.13 1.12
C THR A 424 18.15 9.35 1.98
N SER A 425 18.23 10.45 2.73
CA SER A 425 19.36 10.81 3.59
C SER A 425 18.92 11.54 4.86
N LEU A 426 19.74 11.54 5.90
CA LEU A 426 19.47 12.29 7.12
C LEU A 426 19.45 13.80 6.89
N GLU A 427 20.25 14.30 5.95
CA GLU A 427 20.27 15.72 5.58
C GLU A 427 18.96 16.23 5.01
N GLY A 428 18.23 15.36 4.33
CA GLY A 428 16.90 15.67 3.80
C GLY A 428 15.78 15.70 4.84
N VAL A 429 16.06 15.29 6.08
CA VAL A 429 15.06 15.26 7.16
C VAL A 429 15.10 16.54 7.97
N VAL A 430 13.92 17.12 8.22
CA VAL A 430 13.71 18.24 9.16
C VAL A 430 12.53 17.90 10.05
N PHE A 431 12.58 18.28 11.32
CA PHE A 431 11.46 18.15 12.25
C PHE A 431 10.87 19.52 12.60
N SER A 432 9.54 19.58 12.77
CA SER A 432 8.86 20.81 13.23
C SER A 432 9.11 21.12 14.70
N ARG A 433 9.45 20.11 15.50
CA ARG A 433 9.77 20.22 16.93
C ARG A 433 10.76 19.14 17.37
N PRO A 434 11.36 19.26 18.56
CA PRO A 434 12.21 18.21 19.12
C PRO A 434 11.48 16.86 19.22
N VAL A 435 12.21 15.79 18.88
CA VAL A 435 11.76 14.40 19.01
C VAL A 435 12.15 13.87 20.37
N THR A 436 11.23 13.18 21.02
CA THR A 436 11.39 12.54 22.33
C THR A 436 11.10 11.04 22.25
N ALA A 437 11.42 10.28 23.28
CA ALA A 437 11.10 8.86 23.35
C ALA A 437 9.58 8.57 23.18
N ARG A 438 8.72 9.52 23.60
CA ARG A 438 7.25 9.40 23.43
C ARG A 438 6.79 9.47 21.97
N ASP A 439 7.63 9.96 21.08
CA ASP A 439 7.34 10.04 19.66
C ASP A 439 7.75 8.76 18.90
N ILE A 440 8.44 7.83 19.56
CA ILE A 440 8.89 6.56 18.97
C ILE A 440 8.15 5.42 19.68
N LEU A 441 6.94 5.17 19.22
CA LEU A 441 6.10 4.12 19.77
C LEU A 441 6.56 2.75 19.29
N PHE A 442 6.59 1.81 20.23
CA PHE A 442 7.06 0.45 20.03
C PHE A 442 6.07 -0.56 20.58
N ASP A 443 5.81 -1.65 19.84
CA ASP A 443 4.98 -2.75 20.31
C ASP A 443 5.83 -4.01 20.48
N GLN A 444 5.91 -4.49 21.73
CA GLN A 444 6.71 -5.67 22.08
C GLN A 444 6.24 -6.94 21.38
N ARG A 445 4.95 -7.04 21.00
CA ARG A 445 4.41 -8.20 20.26
C ARG A 445 5.08 -8.36 18.89
N VAL A 446 5.33 -7.25 18.21
CA VAL A 446 6.05 -7.24 16.92
C VAL A 446 7.48 -7.76 17.10
N TYR A 447 8.16 -7.29 18.14
CA TYR A 447 9.52 -7.70 18.43
C TYR A 447 9.59 -9.17 18.85
N GLY A 448 8.66 -9.60 19.68
CA GLY A 448 8.54 -11.02 20.08
C GLY A 448 8.37 -11.94 18.88
N TYR A 449 7.44 -11.58 17.97
CA TYR A 449 7.19 -12.38 16.77
C TYR A 449 8.41 -12.48 15.84
N THR A 450 9.10 -11.36 15.60
CA THR A 450 10.28 -11.36 14.71
C THR A 450 11.47 -12.13 15.26
N ARG A 451 11.60 -12.27 16.59
CA ARG A 451 12.67 -13.05 17.22
C ARG A 451 12.49 -14.57 17.16
N VAL A 452 11.26 -15.04 16.99
CA VAL A 452 10.99 -16.49 16.84
C VAL A 452 11.55 -17.01 15.50
N PHE A 453 11.78 -16.13 14.54
CA PHE A 453 12.35 -16.49 13.24
C PHE A 453 13.83 -16.11 13.22
N PRO A 454 14.76 -17.07 13.25
CA PRO A 454 16.17 -16.75 13.09
C PRO A 454 16.40 -16.09 11.71
N PRO A 455 17.35 -15.14 11.61
CA PRO A 455 17.72 -14.57 10.33
C PRO A 455 18.10 -15.67 9.35
N ALA A 456 17.71 -15.53 8.08
CA ALA A 456 18.03 -16.49 7.04
C ALA A 456 19.53 -16.82 7.06
N PRO A 457 19.93 -18.10 7.01
CA PRO A 457 21.34 -18.48 7.09
C PRO A 457 22.11 -17.84 5.94
N ARG A 458 23.16 -17.09 6.28
CA ARG A 458 24.16 -16.65 5.31
C ARG A 458 24.68 -17.90 4.59
N ARG A 459 24.84 -17.84 3.25
CA ARG A 459 25.33 -18.90 2.35
C ARG A 459 26.19 -19.93 3.09
N ASN A 460 25.72 -21.20 3.16
CA ASN A 460 26.35 -22.44 3.64
C ASN A 460 25.74 -23.12 4.87
N THR A 461 24.53 -22.80 5.29
CA THR A 461 23.90 -23.54 6.39
C THR A 461 22.64 -24.28 5.93
N ARG A 462 22.58 -25.56 6.26
CA ARG A 462 21.43 -26.45 6.04
C ARG A 462 20.14 -25.80 6.60
N ILE A 463 19.09 -25.89 5.82
CA ILE A 463 17.72 -25.49 6.18
C ILE A 463 17.38 -26.11 7.54
N LEU A 464 17.30 -25.27 8.56
CA LEU A 464 16.73 -25.67 9.86
C LEU A 464 15.25 -25.28 9.85
N LEU A 465 14.38 -26.29 9.84
CA LEU A 465 12.97 -26.08 10.16
C LEU A 465 12.88 -25.63 11.63
N PRO A 466 11.91 -24.77 12.01
CA PRO A 466 11.69 -24.38 13.39
C PRO A 466 11.39 -25.64 14.22
N PRO A 467 11.78 -25.70 15.49
CA PRO A 467 11.47 -26.85 16.36
C PRO A 467 9.95 -27.02 16.46
N ALA A 468 9.56 -28.28 16.58
CA ALA A 468 8.18 -28.76 16.66
C ALA A 468 7.41 -28.17 17.85
#